data_e082e893323348f47783a2759c227d39
#
_entry.id   e082e893323348f47783a2759c227d39
#
_cell.length_a   1.000
_cell.length_b   1.000
_cell.length_c   1.000
_cell.angle_alpha   90.00
_cell.angle_beta   90.00
_cell.angle_gamma   90.00
#
_symmetry.space_group_name_H-M   'P 1'
#
loop_
_entity.id
_entity.type
_entity.pdbx_description
1 polymer ?
#
loop_
_entity_poly.entity_id
_entity_poly.type
_entity_poly.pdbx_seq_one_letter_code
_entity_poly.pdbx_strand_id
1 'polypeptide(L)'
;MPLVRRSPPPQPPTNPDAWRPQQFGHGLRPSAETLVEPGWDGVRVIARFENGRSRFSDEEGTDCSAQFADVAEALTAAAQADDLILDGYLTVQPTQITAGVPMSTIEAPTPGQMMASMVVGGRVLRPSVSERPLDPDRPIAFVAVDLLRIDGSALLDVPLLERKRLLDGALELSERIRVTPYVREPFGSYLVSWRGLGFRRLFFKDANGRYLPGARNDGWSARPMPVK
;
A
#
# COMPACT_ATOMS: atom_id res chain seq x y z
N MET A 1 18.79 -15.05 -30.74
CA MET A 1 18.36 -14.25 -29.61
C MET A 1 18.96 -14.84 -28.34
N PRO A 2 19.71 -14.10 -27.53
CA PRO A 2 20.21 -14.63 -26.28
C PRO A 2 19.03 -14.87 -25.31
N LEU A 3 18.96 -16.08 -24.76
CA LEU A 3 18.02 -16.42 -23.70
C LEU A 3 18.31 -15.53 -22.49
N VAL A 4 17.41 -14.58 -22.24
CA VAL A 4 17.44 -13.79 -21.00
C VAL A 4 17.21 -14.78 -19.85
N ARG A 5 18.28 -15.11 -19.10
CA ARG A 5 18.17 -15.92 -17.90
C ARG A 5 17.29 -15.13 -16.91
N ARG A 6 16.08 -15.60 -16.69
CA ARG A 6 15.24 -15.08 -15.59
C ARG A 6 15.98 -15.36 -14.27
N SER A 7 16.08 -14.36 -13.43
CA SER A 7 16.53 -14.56 -12.05
C SER A 7 15.68 -15.63 -11.38
N PRO A 8 16.24 -16.40 -10.45
CA PRO A 8 15.46 -17.38 -9.69
C PRO A 8 14.27 -16.69 -9.01
N PRO A 9 13.17 -17.41 -8.76
CA PRO A 9 12.03 -16.86 -8.06
C PRO A 9 12.43 -16.36 -6.67
N PRO A 10 11.86 -15.25 -6.19
CA PRO A 10 12.08 -14.79 -4.84
C PRO A 10 11.54 -15.83 -3.86
N GLN A 11 12.34 -16.18 -2.86
CA GLN A 11 11.91 -17.13 -1.84
C GLN A 11 11.22 -16.39 -0.69
N PRO A 12 10.10 -16.91 -0.18
CA PRO A 12 9.45 -16.33 0.98
C PRO A 12 10.37 -16.43 2.19
N PRO A 13 10.40 -15.41 3.07
CA PRO A 13 11.08 -15.50 4.33
C PRO A 13 10.55 -16.69 5.14
N THR A 14 11.45 -17.54 5.64
CA THR A 14 11.09 -18.69 6.49
C THR A 14 10.65 -18.25 7.89
N ASN A 15 11.19 -17.12 8.36
CA ASN A 15 10.74 -16.49 9.60
C ASN A 15 9.58 -15.54 9.28
N PRO A 16 8.40 -15.72 9.89
CA PRO A 16 7.28 -14.81 9.72
C PRO A 16 7.61 -13.34 10.02
N ASP A 17 8.52 -13.07 10.93
CA ASP A 17 8.92 -11.71 11.32
C ASP A 17 9.97 -11.10 10.36
N ALA A 18 10.42 -11.83 9.37
CA ALA A 18 11.39 -11.34 8.38
C ALA A 18 10.76 -10.71 7.13
N TRP A 19 9.43 -10.70 7.04
CA TRP A 19 8.75 -10.00 5.96
C TRP A 19 8.96 -8.49 6.08
N ARG A 20 9.40 -7.87 4.99
CA ARG A 20 9.66 -6.42 4.90
C ARG A 20 9.07 -5.88 3.61
N PRO A 21 8.57 -4.63 3.62
CA PRO A 21 8.20 -3.95 2.39
C PRO A 21 9.38 -3.89 1.42
N GLN A 22 9.12 -4.17 0.14
CA GLN A 22 10.14 -3.96 -0.89
C GLN A 22 10.40 -2.46 -1.09
N GLN A 23 11.62 -2.11 -1.45
CA GLN A 23 12.01 -0.73 -1.69
C GLN A 23 11.78 -0.32 -3.15
N PHE A 24 11.45 0.95 -3.36
CA PHE A 24 11.34 1.51 -4.71
C PHE A 24 12.70 1.61 -5.37
N GLY A 25 12.76 1.22 -6.64
CA GLY A 25 13.89 1.47 -7.53
C GLY A 25 13.81 2.82 -8.22
N HIS A 26 14.69 3.05 -9.18
CA HIS A 26 14.79 4.34 -9.89
C HIS A 26 14.57 4.23 -11.39
N GLY A 27 14.49 3.02 -11.94
CA GLY A 27 14.65 2.76 -13.37
C GLY A 27 13.39 2.55 -14.18
N LEU A 28 12.22 2.37 -13.55
CA LEU A 28 11.01 2.02 -14.30
C LEU A 28 10.62 3.13 -15.27
N ARG A 29 10.60 2.79 -16.57
CA ARG A 29 10.00 3.63 -17.61
C ARG A 29 8.54 3.20 -17.78
N PRO A 30 7.57 4.11 -17.66
CA PRO A 30 6.17 3.79 -17.88
C PRO A 30 5.94 3.19 -19.28
N SER A 31 5.09 2.21 -19.34
CA SER A 31 4.66 1.49 -20.54
C SER A 31 3.19 1.10 -20.39
N ALA A 32 2.59 0.49 -21.39
CA ALA A 32 1.24 -0.06 -21.32
C ALA A 32 1.06 -1.12 -20.19
N GLU A 33 2.17 -1.75 -19.78
CA GLU A 33 2.20 -2.72 -18.69
C GLU A 33 2.48 -2.07 -17.32
N THR A 34 2.43 -0.75 -17.21
CA THR A 34 2.64 -0.05 -15.95
C THR A 34 1.32 0.24 -15.25
N LEU A 35 1.21 -0.18 -13.99
CA LEU A 35 0.15 0.25 -13.09
C LEU A 35 0.59 1.55 -12.40
N VAL A 36 -0.33 2.50 -12.33
CA VAL A 36 -0.13 3.78 -11.66
C VAL A 36 -1.07 3.86 -10.47
N GLU A 37 -0.52 4.14 -9.30
CA GLU A 37 -1.25 4.25 -8.02
C GLU A 37 -0.98 5.60 -7.38
N PRO A 38 -1.92 6.13 -6.56
CA PRO A 38 -1.63 7.27 -5.71
C PRO A 38 -0.55 6.89 -4.67
N GLY A 39 0.40 7.78 -4.44
CA GLY A 39 1.46 7.58 -3.44
C GLY A 39 0.96 7.96 -2.05
N TRP A 40 0.64 6.95 -1.25
CA TRP A 40 0.14 7.13 0.11
C TRP A 40 1.20 7.78 1.02
N ASP A 41 0.73 8.69 1.88
CA ASP A 41 1.48 9.20 3.01
C ASP A 41 1.04 8.45 4.27
N GLY A 42 1.96 8.15 5.18
CA GLY A 42 1.68 7.40 6.39
C GLY A 42 2.81 6.43 6.74
N VAL A 43 2.49 5.47 7.58
CA VAL A 43 3.44 4.42 7.99
C VAL A 43 3.27 3.24 7.05
N ARG A 44 4.33 2.88 6.32
CA ARG A 44 4.31 1.64 5.56
C ARG A 44 4.53 0.46 6.48
N VAL A 45 3.70 -0.54 6.33
CA VAL A 45 3.71 -1.73 7.18
C VAL A 45 3.54 -3.02 6.36
N ILE A 46 4.04 -4.10 6.92
CA ILE A 46 3.56 -5.44 6.61
C ILE A 46 2.45 -5.76 7.60
N ALA A 47 1.25 -6.01 7.08
CA ALA A 47 0.12 -6.50 7.85
C ALA A 47 0.05 -8.01 7.73
N ARG A 48 -0.16 -8.70 8.85
CA ARG A 48 -0.31 -10.15 8.92
C ARG A 48 -1.61 -10.48 9.62
N PHE A 49 -2.40 -11.32 9.00
CA PHE A 49 -3.55 -11.97 9.60
C PHE A 49 -3.30 -13.47 9.68
N GLU A 50 -3.36 -14.02 10.85
CA GLU A 50 -3.13 -15.44 11.12
C GLU A 50 -3.78 -15.83 12.45
N ASN A 51 -4.38 -17.02 12.51
CA ASN A 51 -5.04 -17.54 13.72
C ASN A 51 -6.07 -16.55 14.32
N GLY A 52 -6.84 -15.88 13.46
CA GLY A 52 -7.89 -14.93 13.86
C GLY A 52 -7.35 -13.63 14.48
N ARG A 53 -6.10 -13.26 14.21
CA ARG A 53 -5.49 -12.04 14.74
C ARG A 53 -4.66 -11.32 13.67
N SER A 54 -4.79 -9.99 13.65
CA SER A 54 -3.96 -9.14 12.80
C SER A 54 -2.83 -8.47 13.59
N ARG A 55 -1.69 -8.31 12.93
CA ARG A 55 -0.52 -7.60 13.44
C ARG A 55 0.09 -6.72 12.36
N PHE A 56 0.72 -5.64 12.79
CA PHE A 56 1.47 -4.74 11.91
C PHE A 56 2.93 -4.70 12.33
N SER A 57 3.83 -4.78 11.36
CA SER A 57 5.25 -4.47 11.54
C SER A 57 5.67 -3.36 10.57
N ASP A 58 6.47 -2.42 11.04
CA ASP A 58 7.00 -1.32 10.23
C ASP A 58 8.08 -1.78 9.22
N GLU A 59 8.69 -0.83 8.51
CA GLU A 59 9.72 -1.12 7.50
C GLU A 59 10.98 -1.74 8.11
N GLU A 60 11.27 -1.48 9.38
CA GLU A 60 12.35 -2.08 10.16
C GLU A 60 11.97 -3.45 10.73
N GLY A 61 10.66 -3.77 10.75
CA GLY A 61 10.10 -5.01 11.27
C GLY A 61 9.76 -4.96 12.75
N THR A 62 9.68 -3.76 13.30
CA THR A 62 9.21 -3.56 14.66
C THR A 62 7.71 -3.75 14.73
N ASP A 63 7.22 -4.54 15.68
CA ASP A 63 5.78 -4.70 15.92
C ASP A 63 5.19 -3.37 16.42
N CYS A 64 4.25 -2.83 15.69
CA CYS A 64 3.52 -1.60 16.00
C CYS A 64 2.03 -1.84 16.24
N SER A 65 1.59 -3.08 16.36
CA SER A 65 0.18 -3.47 16.47
C SER A 65 -0.53 -2.82 17.63
N ALA A 66 0.14 -2.68 18.79
CA ALA A 66 -0.46 -2.07 19.98
C ALA A 66 -0.83 -0.60 19.79
N GLN A 67 -0.12 0.14 18.93
CA GLN A 67 -0.39 1.54 18.62
C GLN A 67 -1.57 1.73 17.66
N PHE A 68 -1.93 0.66 16.92
CA PHE A 68 -2.99 0.64 15.92
C PHE A 68 -3.98 -0.50 16.18
N ALA A 69 -4.25 -0.77 17.45
CA ALA A 69 -5.04 -1.93 17.88
C ALA A 69 -6.44 -1.95 17.25
N ASP A 70 -7.09 -0.79 17.14
CA ASP A 70 -8.40 -0.62 16.52
C ASP A 70 -8.38 -0.91 15.00
N VAL A 71 -7.27 -0.60 14.31
CA VAL A 71 -7.10 -0.94 12.89
C VAL A 71 -6.75 -2.42 12.72
N ALA A 72 -5.98 -3.00 13.66
CA ALA A 72 -5.68 -4.43 13.65
C ALA A 72 -6.96 -5.27 13.89
N GLU A 73 -7.84 -4.83 14.78
CA GLU A 73 -9.15 -5.44 14.99
C GLU A 73 -10.03 -5.33 13.73
N ALA A 74 -10.07 -4.14 13.11
CA ALA A 74 -10.79 -3.94 11.86
C ALA A 74 -10.26 -4.84 10.73
N LEU A 75 -8.94 -5.01 10.62
CA LEU A 75 -8.35 -5.93 9.63
C LEU A 75 -8.69 -7.38 9.93
N THR A 76 -8.73 -7.77 11.21
CA THR A 76 -9.14 -9.12 11.63
C THR A 76 -10.58 -9.41 11.20
N ALA A 77 -11.47 -8.44 11.39
CA ALA A 77 -12.88 -8.58 10.97
C ALA A 77 -13.06 -8.58 9.45
N ALA A 78 -12.16 -7.91 8.72
CA ALA A 78 -12.24 -7.75 7.26
C ALA A 78 -11.63 -8.91 6.47
N ALA A 79 -10.79 -9.75 7.08
CA ALA A 79 -10.07 -10.82 6.39
C ALA A 79 -11.03 -11.89 5.85
N GLN A 80 -10.90 -12.22 4.57
CA GLN A 80 -11.72 -13.23 3.86
C GLN A 80 -10.90 -14.48 3.51
N ALA A 81 -9.89 -14.81 4.31
CA ALA A 81 -9.00 -15.96 4.13
C ALA A 81 -8.51 -16.47 5.50
N ASP A 82 -7.92 -17.65 5.55
CA ASP A 82 -7.40 -18.25 6.78
C ASP A 82 -6.09 -17.58 7.25
N ASP A 83 -5.26 -17.16 6.30
CA ASP A 83 -4.08 -16.34 6.57
C ASP A 83 -3.79 -15.34 5.43
N LEU A 84 -3.26 -14.16 5.79
CA LEU A 84 -2.87 -13.11 4.87
C LEU A 84 -1.54 -12.48 5.27
N ILE A 85 -0.71 -12.16 4.28
CA ILE A 85 0.38 -11.19 4.43
C ILE A 85 0.20 -10.11 3.37
N LEU A 86 0.12 -8.87 3.81
CA LEU A 86 -0.19 -7.69 3.01
C LEU A 86 0.91 -6.64 3.17
N ASP A 87 1.28 -5.98 2.08
CA ASP A 87 2.02 -4.72 2.10
C ASP A 87 1.01 -3.57 2.05
N GLY A 88 1.17 -2.55 2.89
CA GLY A 88 0.21 -1.46 2.95
C GLY A 88 0.69 -0.25 3.73
N TYR A 89 -0.23 0.69 3.92
CA TYR A 89 0.00 1.93 4.65
C TYR A 89 -1.04 2.13 5.74
N LEU A 90 -0.59 2.50 6.93
CA LEU A 90 -1.43 3.09 7.97
C LEU A 90 -1.45 4.59 7.74
N THR A 91 -2.62 5.16 7.45
CA THR A 91 -2.74 6.54 6.99
C THR A 91 -3.99 7.23 7.51
N VAL A 92 -3.91 8.53 7.67
CA VAL A 92 -5.06 9.44 7.90
C VAL A 92 -5.51 10.15 6.62
N GLN A 93 -4.89 9.86 5.47
CA GLN A 93 -5.33 10.45 4.21
C GLN A 93 -6.79 10.09 3.93
N PRO A 94 -7.57 11.05 3.39
CA PRO A 94 -8.93 10.77 3.00
C PRO A 94 -8.92 9.66 1.96
N THR A 95 -9.66 8.64 2.30
CA THR A 95 -9.65 7.40 1.55
C THR A 95 -10.95 7.21 0.79
N GLN A 96 -11.76 8.25 0.60
CA GLN A 96 -13.05 8.19 -0.10
C GLN A 96 -12.95 7.82 -1.60
N ILE A 97 -11.89 7.12 -1.97
CA ILE A 97 -11.87 6.36 -3.22
C ILE A 97 -12.60 5.03 -2.95
N THR A 98 -13.84 5.10 -2.53
CA THR A 98 -14.73 3.95 -2.54
C THR A 98 -15.17 3.72 -3.97
N ALA A 99 -14.97 2.52 -4.48
CA ALA A 99 -15.56 2.11 -5.75
C ALA A 99 -17.07 2.39 -5.70
N GLY A 100 -17.58 3.25 -6.60
CA GLY A 100 -18.98 3.55 -6.72
C GLY A 100 -19.45 4.90 -6.16
N VAL A 101 -18.63 5.67 -5.46
CA VAL A 101 -18.99 7.05 -5.10
C VAL A 101 -18.63 7.98 -6.26
N PRO A 102 -19.59 8.74 -6.83
CA PRO A 102 -19.29 9.72 -7.86
C PRO A 102 -18.26 10.73 -7.33
N MET A 103 -17.21 10.99 -8.12
CA MET A 103 -16.15 11.95 -7.77
C MET A 103 -16.67 13.35 -7.43
N SER A 104 -17.88 13.70 -7.87
CA SER A 104 -18.54 14.97 -7.58
C SER A 104 -18.98 15.15 -6.11
N THR A 105 -18.98 14.07 -5.31
CA THR A 105 -19.35 14.10 -3.88
C THR A 105 -18.14 14.12 -2.95
N ILE A 106 -16.92 14.08 -3.48
CA ILE A 106 -15.71 14.13 -2.67
C ILE A 106 -15.39 15.58 -2.35
N GLU A 107 -15.66 15.98 -1.11
CA GLU A 107 -15.22 17.30 -0.63
C GLU A 107 -13.69 17.41 -0.68
N ALA A 108 -13.19 18.52 -1.21
CA ALA A 108 -11.76 18.81 -1.18
C ALA A 108 -11.29 18.85 0.28
N PRO A 109 -10.13 18.23 0.61
CA PRO A 109 -9.62 18.24 1.95
C PRO A 109 -9.41 19.69 2.43
N THR A 110 -9.86 19.99 3.65
CA THR A 110 -9.64 21.31 4.25
C THR A 110 -8.14 21.58 4.41
N PRO A 111 -7.72 22.87 4.50
CA PRO A 111 -6.30 23.20 4.75
C PRO A 111 -5.72 22.49 5.99
N GLY A 112 -6.52 22.29 7.05
CA GLY A 112 -6.11 21.53 8.22
C GLY A 112 -5.93 20.03 7.91
N GLN A 113 -6.75 19.49 7.03
CA GLN A 113 -6.62 18.11 6.54
C GLN A 113 -5.38 17.91 5.69
N MET A 114 -5.04 18.89 4.87
CA MET A 114 -3.80 18.87 4.10
C MET A 114 -2.57 18.98 5.01
N MET A 115 -2.62 19.85 6.03
CA MET A 115 -1.51 20.00 6.99
C MET A 115 -1.31 18.75 7.84
N ALA A 116 -2.36 18.08 8.32
CA ALA A 116 -2.23 16.85 9.09
C ALA A 116 -1.67 15.71 8.22
N SER A 117 -2.11 15.60 6.97
CA SER A 117 -1.51 14.70 5.97
C SER A 117 -0.02 15.04 5.72
N MET A 118 0.34 16.33 5.73
CA MET A 118 1.74 16.78 5.62
C MET A 118 2.56 16.42 6.85
N VAL A 119 2.00 16.54 8.05
CA VAL A 119 2.70 16.21 9.29
C VAL A 119 2.93 14.71 9.39
N VAL A 120 1.96 13.88 9.03
CA VAL A 120 2.12 12.42 8.96
C VAL A 120 3.08 12.06 7.82
N GLY A 121 2.93 12.62 6.62
CA GLY A 121 3.77 12.35 5.45
C GLY A 121 5.16 12.98 5.52
N GLY A 122 5.32 14.18 6.08
CA GLY A 122 6.61 14.87 6.20
C GLY A 122 7.59 14.22 7.16
N ARG A 123 7.13 13.31 8.03
CA ARG A 123 7.97 12.52 8.94
C ARG A 123 8.25 11.10 8.45
N VAL A 124 7.69 10.69 7.34
CA VAL A 124 7.91 9.35 6.72
C VAL A 124 9.37 9.12 6.33
N LEU A 125 10.21 10.14 6.35
CA LEU A 125 11.64 9.97 6.11
C LEU A 125 12.41 9.41 7.32
N ARG A 126 11.79 9.05 8.45
CA ARG A 126 12.31 8.20 9.55
C ARG A 126 12.06 8.67 10.99
N PRO A 127 10.86 8.64 11.54
CA PRO A 127 10.76 8.33 12.95
C PRO A 127 10.11 6.96 13.15
N SER A 128 10.47 6.30 14.23
CA SER A 128 9.75 5.11 14.67
C SER A 128 8.25 5.44 14.81
N VAL A 129 7.40 4.46 14.56
CA VAL A 129 5.93 4.62 14.68
C VAL A 129 5.54 5.16 16.07
N SER A 130 6.32 4.88 17.10
CA SER A 130 6.11 5.33 18.49
C SER A 130 6.23 6.85 18.69
N GLU A 131 6.84 7.59 17.77
CA GLU A 131 7.11 9.03 17.93
C GLU A 131 6.09 9.94 17.23
N ARG A 132 5.04 9.38 16.61
CA ARG A 132 4.07 10.16 15.85
C ARG A 132 2.90 10.60 16.70
N PRO A 133 2.60 11.89 16.78
CA PRO A 133 1.32 12.34 17.32
C PRO A 133 0.22 11.89 16.33
N LEU A 134 -0.64 11.00 16.79
CA LEU A 134 -1.87 10.66 16.10
C LEU A 134 -2.85 11.80 16.32
N ASP A 135 -3.45 12.31 15.25
CA ASP A 135 -4.58 13.23 15.36
C ASP A 135 -5.79 12.42 15.89
N PRO A 136 -6.23 12.64 17.15
CA PRO A 136 -7.30 11.86 17.73
C PRO A 136 -8.64 12.01 17.00
N ASP A 137 -8.80 13.10 16.24
CA ASP A 137 -10.04 13.40 15.51
C ASP A 137 -10.09 12.71 14.14
N ARG A 138 -9.04 11.94 13.75
CA ARG A 138 -8.99 11.27 12.47
C ARG A 138 -8.76 9.79 12.60
N PRO A 139 -9.71 8.99 12.13
CA PRO A 139 -9.54 7.55 12.10
C PRO A 139 -8.39 7.19 11.16
N ILE A 140 -7.44 6.43 11.69
CA ILE A 140 -6.40 5.81 10.89
C ILE A 140 -7.03 4.63 10.13
N ALA A 141 -6.69 4.52 8.86
CA ALA A 141 -7.08 3.39 8.02
C ALA A 141 -5.85 2.60 7.57
N PHE A 142 -6.00 1.31 7.36
CA PHE A 142 -5.05 0.49 6.63
C PHE A 142 -5.45 0.45 5.17
N VAL A 143 -4.50 0.77 4.29
CA VAL A 143 -4.67 0.69 2.83
C VAL A 143 -3.72 -0.38 2.30
N ALA A 144 -4.25 -1.52 1.90
CA ALA A 144 -3.47 -2.59 1.29
C ALA A 144 -3.02 -2.20 -0.12
N VAL A 145 -1.73 -2.34 -0.40
CA VAL A 145 -1.15 -2.04 -1.72
C VAL A 145 -0.65 -3.28 -2.45
N ASP A 146 -0.48 -4.40 -1.76
CA ASP A 146 -0.09 -5.67 -2.37
C ASP A 146 -0.46 -6.85 -1.47
N LEU A 147 -0.68 -8.02 -2.08
CA LEU A 147 -0.92 -9.29 -1.41
C LEU A 147 0.29 -10.20 -1.61
N LEU A 148 0.91 -10.62 -0.51
CA LEU A 148 2.16 -11.35 -0.54
C LEU A 148 2.01 -12.84 -0.21
N ARG A 149 0.97 -13.17 0.56
CA ARG A 149 0.61 -14.54 0.94
C ARG A 149 -0.89 -14.63 1.20
N ILE A 150 -1.50 -15.74 0.82
CA ILE A 150 -2.88 -16.10 1.11
C ILE A 150 -2.97 -17.61 1.31
N ASP A 151 -3.65 -18.06 2.36
CA ASP A 151 -3.95 -19.47 2.68
C ASP A 151 -2.71 -20.38 2.53
N GLY A 152 -1.62 -20.01 3.19
CA GLY A 152 -0.35 -20.73 3.17
C GLY A 152 0.50 -20.53 1.90
N SER A 153 -0.06 -19.96 0.83
CA SER A 153 0.61 -19.82 -0.47
C SER A 153 1.30 -18.47 -0.62
N ALA A 154 2.63 -18.46 -0.75
CA ALA A 154 3.38 -17.23 -1.03
C ALA A 154 3.21 -16.82 -2.50
N LEU A 155 2.96 -15.53 -2.74
CA LEU A 155 2.66 -14.95 -4.05
C LEU A 155 3.81 -14.14 -4.65
N LEU A 156 5.01 -14.24 -4.10
CA LEU A 156 6.15 -13.37 -4.47
C LEU A 156 6.53 -13.46 -5.94
N ASP A 157 6.38 -14.63 -6.55
CA ASP A 157 6.68 -14.89 -7.98
C ASP A 157 5.46 -14.68 -8.91
N VAL A 158 4.28 -14.45 -8.32
CA VAL A 158 3.05 -14.14 -9.07
C VAL A 158 3.12 -12.70 -9.59
N PRO A 159 2.71 -12.42 -10.85
CA PRO A 159 2.65 -11.07 -11.39
C PRO A 159 1.82 -10.12 -10.51
N LEU A 160 2.27 -8.87 -10.36
CA LEU A 160 1.58 -7.86 -9.53
C LEU A 160 0.09 -7.73 -9.87
N LEU A 161 -0.26 -7.72 -11.16
CA LEU A 161 -1.67 -7.58 -11.56
C LEU A 161 -2.54 -8.73 -11.04
N GLU A 162 -2.02 -9.95 -11.02
CA GLU A 162 -2.74 -11.10 -10.48
C GLU A 162 -2.84 -11.03 -8.95
N ARG A 163 -1.77 -10.58 -8.27
CA ARG A 163 -1.82 -10.34 -6.82
C ARG A 163 -2.87 -9.27 -6.44
N LYS A 164 -3.01 -8.22 -7.29
CA LYS A 164 -4.06 -7.20 -7.11
C LYS A 164 -5.46 -7.77 -7.26
N ARG A 165 -5.69 -8.66 -8.24
CA ARG A 165 -6.98 -9.34 -8.42
C ARG A 165 -7.34 -10.23 -7.23
N LEU A 166 -6.36 -10.95 -6.69
CA LEU A 166 -6.55 -11.76 -5.48
C LEU A 166 -6.82 -10.86 -4.26
N LEU A 167 -6.13 -9.72 -4.16
CA LEU A 167 -6.31 -8.75 -3.08
C LEU A 167 -7.74 -8.19 -3.04
N ASP A 168 -8.37 -7.95 -4.19
CA ASP A 168 -9.74 -7.45 -4.28
C ASP A 168 -10.76 -8.38 -3.62
N GLY A 169 -10.47 -9.69 -3.55
CA GLY A 169 -11.32 -10.69 -2.88
C GLY A 169 -10.86 -11.08 -1.48
N ALA A 170 -9.69 -10.63 -1.04
CA ALA A 170 -9.09 -11.05 0.22
C ALA A 170 -9.55 -10.25 1.45
N LEU A 171 -10.19 -9.10 1.24
CA LEU A 171 -10.60 -8.17 2.29
C LEU A 171 -12.02 -7.64 2.06
N GLU A 172 -12.82 -7.60 3.12
CA GLU A 172 -14.05 -6.83 3.16
C GLU A 172 -13.70 -5.35 3.40
N LEU A 173 -14.08 -4.49 2.44
CA LEU A 173 -13.70 -3.07 2.48
C LEU A 173 -14.59 -2.27 3.45
N SER A 174 -13.99 -1.34 4.16
CA SER A 174 -14.66 -0.46 5.10
C SER A 174 -13.99 0.93 5.13
N GLU A 175 -14.43 1.83 6.01
CA GLU A 175 -13.74 3.11 6.22
C GLU A 175 -12.30 2.93 6.70
N ARG A 176 -12.02 1.85 7.44
CA ARG A 176 -10.71 1.56 8.05
C ARG A 176 -9.86 0.58 7.25
N ILE A 177 -10.47 -0.24 6.38
CA ILE A 177 -9.77 -1.27 5.59
C ILE A 177 -10.05 -1.04 4.11
N ARG A 178 -9.00 -0.83 3.34
CA ARG A 178 -9.09 -0.43 1.93
C ARG A 178 -7.99 -1.04 1.10
N VAL A 179 -8.24 -1.06 -0.20
CA VAL A 179 -7.29 -1.44 -1.22
C VAL A 179 -6.93 -0.20 -2.05
N THR A 180 -5.65 -0.01 -2.35
CA THR A 180 -5.22 1.10 -3.19
C THR A 180 -5.77 0.95 -4.61
N PRO A 181 -6.37 2.01 -5.19
CA PRO A 181 -6.77 2.00 -6.58
C PRO A 181 -5.53 2.01 -7.48
N TYR A 182 -5.67 1.41 -8.65
CA TYR A 182 -4.67 1.50 -9.69
C TYR A 182 -5.29 1.74 -11.06
N VAL A 183 -4.55 2.38 -11.93
CA VAL A 183 -4.96 2.67 -13.31
C VAL A 183 -3.82 2.38 -14.27
N ARG A 184 -4.12 2.29 -15.55
CA ARG A 184 -3.14 2.24 -16.65
C ARG A 184 -3.21 3.53 -17.45
N GLU A 185 -2.29 3.72 -18.37
CA GLU A 185 -2.38 4.83 -19.32
C GLU A 185 -3.64 4.70 -20.23
N PRO A 186 -4.31 5.82 -20.52
CA PRO A 186 -4.04 7.19 -20.09
C PRO A 186 -4.63 7.48 -18.68
N PHE A 187 -3.81 7.99 -17.76
CA PHE A 187 -4.22 8.24 -16.36
C PHE A 187 -4.43 9.73 -16.02
N GLY A 188 -4.36 10.62 -17.01
CA GLY A 188 -4.41 12.07 -16.81
C GLY A 188 -5.66 12.57 -16.04
N SER A 189 -6.84 11.99 -16.28
CA SER A 189 -8.06 12.32 -15.56
C SER A 189 -8.01 12.00 -14.08
N TYR A 190 -7.31 10.92 -13.69
CA TYR A 190 -7.16 10.52 -12.29
C TYR A 190 -6.23 11.43 -11.51
N LEU A 191 -5.26 12.09 -12.18
CA LEU A 191 -4.35 13.03 -11.53
C LEU A 191 -5.08 14.20 -10.89
N VAL A 192 -6.11 14.72 -11.53
CA VAL A 192 -6.91 15.83 -11.00
C VAL A 192 -7.56 15.42 -9.69
N SER A 193 -8.17 14.25 -9.67
CA SER A 193 -8.86 13.70 -8.51
C SER A 193 -7.91 13.38 -7.37
N TRP A 194 -6.82 12.68 -7.66
CA TRP A 194 -5.82 12.33 -6.63
C TRP A 194 -5.15 13.57 -6.05
N ARG A 195 -4.90 14.59 -6.88
CA ARG A 195 -4.40 15.89 -6.41
C ARG A 195 -5.40 16.58 -5.49
N GLY A 196 -6.70 16.57 -5.86
CA GLY A 196 -7.79 17.10 -5.03
C GLY A 196 -7.90 16.41 -3.68
N LEU A 197 -7.55 15.11 -3.60
CA LEU A 197 -7.48 14.33 -2.38
C LEU A 197 -6.18 14.52 -1.58
N GLY A 198 -5.26 15.38 -2.06
CA GLY A 198 -4.03 15.72 -1.35
C GLY A 198 -2.85 14.79 -1.65
N PHE A 199 -2.95 13.87 -2.61
CA PHE A 199 -1.81 13.05 -3.01
C PHE A 199 -0.75 13.91 -3.70
N ARG A 200 0.52 13.66 -3.37
CA ARG A 200 1.68 14.41 -3.88
C ARG A 200 2.63 13.56 -4.70
N ARG A 201 2.46 12.25 -4.63
CA ARG A 201 3.30 11.26 -5.32
C ARG A 201 2.44 10.30 -6.10
N LEU A 202 3.06 9.69 -7.09
CA LEU A 202 2.55 8.57 -7.85
C LEU A 202 3.51 7.41 -7.72
N PHE A 203 2.97 6.22 -7.60
CA PHE A 203 3.73 4.98 -7.66
C PHE A 203 3.49 4.33 -9.03
N PHE A 204 4.57 4.04 -9.72
CA PHE A 204 4.58 3.34 -10.98
C PHE A 204 5.12 1.93 -10.73
N LYS A 205 4.37 0.92 -11.13
CA LYS A 205 4.68 -0.48 -10.84
C LYS A 205 4.51 -1.32 -12.10
N ASP A 206 5.48 -2.18 -12.39
CA ASP A 206 5.36 -3.17 -13.46
C ASP A 206 4.25 -4.17 -13.12
N ALA A 207 3.23 -4.27 -13.99
CA ALA A 207 2.10 -5.19 -13.81
C ALA A 207 2.53 -6.67 -13.76
N ASN A 208 3.64 -7.00 -14.41
CA ASN A 208 4.23 -8.34 -14.44
C ASN A 208 5.32 -8.53 -13.38
N GLY A 209 5.55 -7.50 -12.55
CA GLY A 209 6.62 -7.47 -11.56
C GLY A 209 6.40 -8.45 -10.42
N ARG A 210 7.49 -9.08 -9.99
CA ARG A 210 7.57 -9.90 -8.78
C ARG A 210 7.69 -9.01 -7.54
N TYR A 211 7.42 -9.60 -6.38
CA TYR A 211 7.67 -8.93 -5.10
C TYR A 211 9.01 -9.39 -4.50
N LEU A 212 9.83 -8.45 -4.04
CA LEU A 212 11.17 -8.70 -3.50
C LEU A 212 11.22 -8.24 -2.02
N PRO A 213 10.86 -9.08 -1.04
CA PRO A 213 10.79 -8.68 0.35
C PRO A 213 12.09 -8.03 0.84
N GLY A 214 12.00 -6.83 1.42
CA GLY A 214 13.14 -6.08 1.97
C GLY A 214 14.16 -5.60 0.94
N ALA A 215 14.04 -5.99 -0.32
CA ALA A 215 15.00 -5.65 -1.36
C ALA A 215 14.48 -4.53 -2.27
N ARG A 216 15.41 -3.88 -2.96
CA ARG A 216 15.09 -2.88 -3.99
C ARG A 216 14.51 -3.56 -5.23
N ASN A 217 13.39 -3.02 -5.72
CA ASN A 217 12.73 -3.48 -6.92
C ASN A 217 12.73 -2.37 -7.98
N ASP A 218 13.47 -2.56 -9.05
CA ASP A 218 13.55 -1.61 -10.16
C ASP A 218 12.27 -1.60 -11.03
N GLY A 219 11.38 -2.58 -10.88
CA GLY A 219 10.03 -2.58 -11.42
C GLY A 219 9.05 -1.66 -10.69
N TRP A 220 9.49 -0.99 -9.62
CA TRP A 220 8.70 -0.02 -8.86
C TRP A 220 9.43 1.32 -8.80
N SER A 221 8.73 2.42 -9.06
CA SER A 221 9.30 3.76 -8.87
C SER A 221 8.26 4.72 -8.27
N ALA A 222 8.75 5.64 -7.43
CA ALA A 222 7.96 6.73 -6.89
C ALA A 222 8.35 8.04 -7.58
N ARG A 223 7.37 8.83 -7.98
CA ARG A 223 7.58 10.13 -8.62
C ARG A 223 6.69 11.20 -7.99
N PRO A 224 7.11 12.45 -7.95
CA PRO A 224 6.24 13.53 -7.57
C PRO A 224 5.03 13.62 -8.50
N MET A 225 3.88 14.02 -7.97
CA MET A 225 2.71 14.35 -8.77
C MET A 225 3.03 15.54 -9.68
N PRO A 226 2.77 15.46 -11.00
CA PRO A 226 3.04 16.58 -11.90
C PRO A 226 2.31 17.83 -11.43
N VAL A 227 3.01 18.96 -11.37
CA VAL A 227 2.42 20.30 -11.20
C VAL A 227 1.98 20.75 -12.58
N LYS A 228 0.80 21.37 -12.67
CA LYS A 228 0.40 21.99 -13.94
C LYS A 228 1.28 23.16 -14.28
#